data_2bad8d3edbada8847f4464ae4ccfafdb
#
_entry.id   2bad8d3edbada8847f4464ae4ccfafdb
#
_cell.length_a   1.000
_cell.length_b   1.000
_cell.length_c   1.000
_cell.angle_alpha   90.00
_cell.angle_beta   90.00
_cell.angle_gamma   90.00
#
_symmetry.space_group_name_H-M   'P 1'
#
loop_
_entity.id
_entity.type
_entity.pdbx_description
1 polymer ?
#
loop_
_entity_poly.entity_id
_entity_poly.type
_entity_poly.pdbx_seq_one_letter_code
_entity_poly.pdbx_strand_id
1 'polypeptide(L)'
;MKQDALTGAADKQPLVSVIMPAYNAEKYIGEAIASVCAQTYENWELLILDDGSADRTAEIAQAYAQRDARIRVLRNPQNMGVARTRNRGFDLAQGEWIALLDSDDRWRVQKLEKQLALAAHSGSRLLYTSYALFADTEREMRVYRVPQSVDYRRLLGENVIGCSTVMLHRSLLERLRFREDVFHEDYALWLAILRGGGSAAGCTEVLADWRISEQSRSFDKRAAAVNRWRIYRDVERLSLPRSACAFFSYALHGVRKHGRI
;
A
#
# COMPACT_ATOMS: atom_id res chain seq x y z
N MET A 1 38.40 -27.78 24.31
CA MET A 1 37.15 -28.35 23.82
C MET A 1 35.99 -27.46 24.31
N LYS A 2 35.48 -26.59 23.47
CA LYS A 2 34.15 -25.90 23.47
C LYS A 2 34.16 -24.82 22.41
N GLN A 3 34.34 -25.26 21.19
CA GLN A 3 33.95 -24.54 19.96
C GLN A 3 33.00 -25.51 19.29
N ASP A 4 31.70 -25.22 19.26
CA ASP A 4 30.68 -25.79 18.37
C ASP A 4 29.30 -25.55 18.99
N ALA A 5 28.81 -24.33 18.87
CA ALA A 5 27.37 -24.05 19.09
C ALA A 5 26.96 -22.68 18.51
N LEU A 6 27.38 -22.35 17.29
CA LEU A 6 26.90 -21.14 16.57
C LEU A 6 26.69 -21.43 15.06
N THR A 7 26.11 -22.58 14.75
CA THR A 7 25.65 -22.87 13.39
C THR A 7 24.27 -23.44 13.45
N GLY A 8 23.23 -22.64 13.17
CA GLY A 8 21.90 -23.21 13.08
C GLY A 8 20.70 -22.28 13.19
N ALA A 9 20.84 -20.97 12.95
CA ALA A 9 19.71 -20.17 12.52
C ALA A 9 19.92 -19.90 11.03
N ALA A 10 19.57 -20.83 10.18
CA ALA A 10 19.40 -20.54 8.76
C ALA A 10 18.48 -19.32 8.68
N ASP A 11 18.98 -18.25 8.08
CA ASP A 11 18.29 -16.96 7.87
C ASP A 11 16.99 -17.25 7.12
N LYS A 12 15.92 -17.53 7.87
CA LYS A 12 14.63 -17.91 7.30
C LYS A 12 14.06 -16.63 6.70
N GLN A 13 14.16 -16.49 5.41
CA GLN A 13 13.61 -15.36 4.68
C GLN A 13 12.15 -15.13 5.13
N PRO A 14 11.76 -13.93 5.61
CA PRO A 14 10.43 -13.68 6.15
C PRO A 14 9.37 -13.82 5.06
N LEU A 15 8.25 -14.47 5.36
CA LEU A 15 7.12 -14.55 4.42
C LEU A 15 6.48 -13.17 4.27
N VAL A 16 6.24 -12.75 3.03
CA VAL A 16 5.51 -11.53 2.68
C VAL A 16 4.12 -11.90 2.17
N SER A 17 3.07 -11.46 2.84
CA SER A 17 1.70 -11.57 2.32
C SER A 17 1.37 -10.33 1.49
N VAL A 18 1.14 -10.53 0.21
CA VAL A 18 0.65 -9.49 -0.70
C VAL A 18 -0.88 -9.51 -0.66
N ILE A 19 -1.50 -8.37 -0.31
CA ILE A 19 -2.95 -8.22 -0.27
C ILE A 19 -3.39 -7.39 -1.47
N MET A 20 -4.24 -7.97 -2.32
CA MET A 20 -4.76 -7.36 -3.53
C MET A 20 -6.29 -7.35 -3.49
N PRO A 21 -6.93 -6.24 -3.06
CA PRO A 21 -8.38 -6.10 -3.24
C PRO A 21 -8.69 -5.89 -4.72
N ALA A 22 -9.76 -6.51 -5.21
CA ALA A 22 -10.17 -6.40 -6.61
C ALA A 22 -11.69 -6.26 -6.70
N TYR A 23 -12.15 -5.31 -7.52
CA TYR A 23 -13.56 -5.12 -7.85
C TYR A 23 -13.70 -4.61 -9.28
N ASN A 24 -14.33 -5.41 -10.16
CA ASN A 24 -14.50 -5.10 -11.58
C ASN A 24 -13.18 -4.64 -12.23
N ALA A 25 -12.14 -5.45 -12.08
CA ALA A 25 -10.77 -5.15 -12.48
C ALA A 25 -10.29 -6.05 -13.65
N GLU A 26 -11.20 -6.65 -14.43
CA GLU A 26 -10.86 -7.62 -15.49
C GLU A 26 -9.81 -7.08 -16.47
N LYS A 27 -9.81 -5.75 -16.71
CA LYS A 27 -8.88 -5.10 -17.62
C LYS A 27 -7.42 -5.10 -17.14
N TYR A 28 -7.20 -5.04 -15.82
CA TYR A 28 -5.89 -4.74 -15.26
C TYR A 28 -5.34 -5.80 -14.30
N ILE A 29 -6.21 -6.59 -13.67
CA ILE A 29 -5.81 -7.54 -12.62
C ILE A 29 -4.73 -8.53 -13.08
N GLY A 30 -4.75 -8.93 -14.36
CA GLY A 30 -3.73 -9.82 -14.92
C GLY A 30 -2.33 -9.23 -14.86
N GLU A 31 -2.16 -7.94 -15.19
CA GLU A 31 -0.88 -7.23 -15.09
C GLU A 31 -0.43 -7.10 -13.64
N ALA A 32 -1.34 -6.78 -12.73
CA ALA A 32 -1.06 -6.68 -11.30
C ALA A 32 -0.54 -8.01 -10.73
N ILE A 33 -1.23 -9.12 -11.01
CA ILE A 33 -0.81 -10.47 -10.56
C ILE A 33 0.55 -10.83 -11.17
N ALA A 34 0.73 -10.62 -12.48
CA ALA A 34 1.99 -10.92 -13.17
C ALA A 34 3.18 -10.17 -12.55
N SER A 35 2.96 -8.93 -12.08
CA SER A 35 4.01 -8.13 -11.43
C SER A 35 4.44 -8.68 -10.06
N VAL A 36 3.54 -9.38 -9.36
CA VAL A 36 3.88 -10.11 -8.12
C VAL A 36 4.62 -11.40 -8.45
N CYS A 37 4.16 -12.16 -9.44
CA CYS A 37 4.82 -13.39 -9.87
C CYS A 37 6.26 -13.15 -10.35
N ALA A 38 6.54 -11.96 -10.90
CA ALA A 38 7.87 -11.57 -11.40
C ALA A 38 8.83 -11.05 -10.31
N GLN A 39 8.45 -11.02 -9.03
CA GLN A 39 9.31 -10.53 -7.96
C GLN A 39 10.57 -11.40 -7.79
N THR A 40 11.73 -10.76 -7.61
CA THR A 40 13.02 -11.44 -7.33
C THR A 40 13.03 -12.11 -5.96
N TYR A 41 12.27 -11.59 -5.01
CA TYR A 41 12.05 -12.21 -3.71
C TYR A 41 10.96 -13.27 -3.84
N GLU A 42 11.26 -14.53 -3.52
CA GLU A 42 10.39 -15.68 -3.83
C GLU A 42 9.46 -16.10 -2.67
N ASN A 43 9.78 -15.73 -1.40
CA ASN A 43 9.00 -16.17 -0.24
C ASN A 43 7.82 -15.24 0.04
N TRP A 44 6.81 -15.31 -0.83
CA TRP A 44 5.57 -14.56 -0.70
C TRP A 44 4.34 -15.43 -0.90
N GLU A 45 3.21 -15.00 -0.38
CA GLU A 45 1.86 -15.40 -0.75
C GLU A 45 1.09 -14.21 -1.32
N LEU A 46 0.18 -14.45 -2.26
CA LEU A 46 -0.71 -13.44 -2.82
C LEU A 46 -2.16 -13.77 -2.48
N LEU A 47 -2.79 -12.90 -1.70
CA LEU A 47 -4.20 -12.96 -1.36
C LEU A 47 -4.98 -11.99 -2.25
N ILE A 48 -5.71 -12.52 -3.23
CA ILE A 48 -6.59 -11.75 -4.10
C ILE A 48 -7.99 -11.78 -3.49
N LEU A 49 -8.47 -10.64 -3.04
CA LEU A 49 -9.78 -10.49 -2.41
C LEU A 49 -10.75 -9.90 -3.44
N ASP A 50 -11.49 -10.75 -4.15
CA ASP A 50 -12.56 -10.32 -5.06
C ASP A 50 -13.76 -9.80 -4.28
N ASP A 51 -14.03 -8.52 -4.38
CA ASP A 51 -15.09 -7.82 -3.63
C ASP A 51 -16.46 -7.89 -4.33
N GLY A 52 -16.81 -9.08 -4.83
CA GLY A 52 -18.09 -9.34 -5.47
C GLY A 52 -18.16 -8.81 -6.90
N SER A 53 -17.08 -8.95 -7.69
CA SER A 53 -17.04 -8.52 -9.09
C SER A 53 -18.11 -9.19 -9.94
N ALA A 54 -18.65 -8.44 -10.90
CA ALA A 54 -19.63 -8.90 -11.89
C ALA A 54 -19.00 -9.22 -13.26
N ASP A 55 -17.74 -8.80 -13.47
CA ASP A 55 -16.93 -9.03 -14.66
C ASP A 55 -16.05 -10.28 -14.53
N ARG A 56 -15.08 -10.45 -15.42
CA ARG A 56 -14.18 -11.62 -15.45
C ARG A 56 -13.02 -11.54 -14.44
N THR A 57 -13.04 -10.60 -13.48
CA THR A 57 -11.98 -10.43 -12.46
C THR A 57 -11.66 -11.74 -11.74
N ALA A 58 -12.69 -12.40 -11.18
CA ALA A 58 -12.52 -13.65 -10.42
C ALA A 58 -12.01 -14.81 -11.31
N GLU A 59 -12.49 -14.90 -12.54
CA GLU A 59 -12.05 -15.91 -13.53
C GLU A 59 -10.56 -15.77 -13.84
N ILE A 60 -10.12 -14.54 -14.14
CA ILE A 60 -8.72 -14.23 -14.44
C ILE A 60 -7.84 -14.56 -13.23
N ALA A 61 -8.22 -14.12 -12.04
CA ALA A 61 -7.47 -14.40 -10.81
C ALA A 61 -7.34 -15.90 -10.54
N GLN A 62 -8.44 -16.66 -10.73
CA GLN A 62 -8.46 -18.11 -10.54
C GLN A 62 -7.54 -18.85 -11.51
N ALA A 63 -7.43 -18.38 -12.76
CA ALA A 63 -6.51 -18.97 -13.73
C ALA A 63 -5.02 -18.84 -13.32
N TYR A 64 -4.65 -17.75 -12.61
CA TYR A 64 -3.31 -17.63 -12.01
C TYR A 64 -3.15 -18.56 -10.79
N ALA A 65 -4.15 -18.64 -9.90
CA ALA A 65 -4.10 -19.50 -8.72
C ALA A 65 -3.97 -21.00 -9.07
N GLN A 66 -4.50 -21.44 -10.21
CA GLN A 66 -4.32 -22.81 -10.71
C GLN A 66 -2.88 -23.12 -11.15
N ARG A 67 -2.08 -22.10 -11.46
CA ARG A 67 -0.70 -22.23 -11.95
C ARG A 67 0.35 -22.01 -10.86
N ASP A 68 0.02 -21.28 -9.80
CA ASP A 68 0.93 -20.95 -8.70
C ASP A 68 0.22 -21.12 -7.35
N ALA A 69 0.63 -22.10 -6.57
CA ALA A 69 0.04 -22.42 -5.27
C ALA A 69 0.22 -21.33 -4.20
N ARG A 70 1.09 -20.34 -4.44
CA ARG A 70 1.26 -19.17 -3.57
C ARG A 70 0.12 -18.17 -3.72
N ILE A 71 -0.73 -18.31 -4.74
CA ILE A 71 -1.85 -17.40 -5.04
C ILE A 71 -3.14 -18.01 -4.52
N ARG A 72 -3.88 -17.25 -3.73
CA ARG A 72 -5.18 -17.60 -3.18
C ARG A 72 -6.23 -16.57 -3.57
N VAL A 73 -7.33 -17.03 -4.16
CA VAL A 73 -8.46 -16.16 -4.54
C VAL A 73 -9.60 -16.37 -3.54
N LEU A 74 -10.04 -15.27 -2.95
CA LEU A 74 -11.08 -15.24 -1.91
C LEU A 74 -12.17 -14.26 -2.34
N ARG A 75 -13.40 -14.73 -2.44
CA ARG A 75 -14.52 -13.89 -2.87
C ARG A 75 -15.35 -13.40 -1.70
N ASN A 76 -15.72 -12.13 -1.72
CA ASN A 76 -16.75 -11.58 -0.85
C ASN A 76 -18.14 -11.88 -1.44
N PRO A 77 -19.17 -12.09 -0.60
CA PRO A 77 -20.50 -12.41 -1.09
C PRO A 77 -21.15 -11.24 -1.87
N GLN A 78 -20.69 -10.02 -1.60
CA GLN A 78 -21.09 -8.78 -2.26
C GLN A 78 -19.98 -7.74 -2.12
N ASN A 79 -20.09 -6.60 -2.81
CA ASN A 79 -19.16 -5.48 -2.63
C ASN A 79 -19.29 -4.92 -1.21
N MET A 80 -18.22 -5.04 -0.42
CA MET A 80 -18.13 -4.59 0.96
C MET A 80 -17.27 -3.32 1.11
N GLY A 81 -16.64 -2.88 0.03
CA GLY A 81 -15.71 -1.76 -0.02
C GLY A 81 -14.26 -2.14 0.30
N VAL A 82 -13.34 -1.35 -0.27
CA VAL A 82 -11.90 -1.64 -0.26
C VAL A 82 -11.30 -1.75 1.14
N ALA A 83 -11.72 -0.89 2.09
CA ALA A 83 -11.22 -0.91 3.46
C ALA A 83 -11.51 -2.25 4.15
N ARG A 84 -12.76 -2.71 4.08
CA ARG A 84 -13.19 -3.97 4.67
C ARG A 84 -12.55 -5.17 3.98
N THR A 85 -12.42 -5.09 2.67
CA THR A 85 -11.77 -6.13 1.87
C THR A 85 -10.29 -6.25 2.21
N ARG A 86 -9.55 -5.13 2.37
CA ARG A 86 -8.17 -5.16 2.85
C ARG A 86 -8.06 -5.69 4.29
N ASN A 87 -8.98 -5.30 5.18
CA ASN A 87 -9.01 -5.82 6.57
C ASN A 87 -9.18 -7.33 6.60
N ARG A 88 -10.07 -7.89 5.77
CA ARG A 88 -10.19 -9.33 5.60
C ARG A 88 -8.87 -9.97 5.12
N GLY A 89 -8.16 -9.30 4.22
CA GLY A 89 -6.82 -9.72 3.79
C GLY A 89 -5.82 -9.75 4.95
N PHE A 90 -5.84 -8.75 5.84
CA PHE A 90 -5.00 -8.73 7.04
C PHE A 90 -5.26 -9.91 7.98
N ASP A 91 -6.52 -10.31 8.15
CA ASP A 91 -6.89 -11.42 9.01
C ASP A 91 -6.47 -12.78 8.43
N LEU A 92 -6.37 -12.89 7.12
CA LEU A 92 -6.04 -14.13 6.39
C LEU A 92 -4.55 -14.26 6.02
N ALA A 93 -3.79 -13.18 6.12
CA ALA A 93 -2.37 -13.13 5.83
C ALA A 93 -1.57 -13.98 6.82
N GLN A 94 -0.55 -14.70 6.34
CA GLN A 94 0.33 -15.56 7.15
C GLN A 94 1.73 -14.95 7.31
N GLY A 95 2.11 -14.03 6.43
CA GLY A 95 3.43 -13.41 6.39
C GLY A 95 3.74 -12.55 7.61
N GLU A 96 5.00 -12.43 7.92
CA GLU A 96 5.54 -11.47 8.90
C GLU A 96 5.41 -10.04 8.39
N TRP A 97 5.57 -9.88 7.10
CA TRP A 97 5.39 -8.63 6.38
C TRP A 97 4.13 -8.66 5.51
N ILE A 98 3.45 -7.54 5.44
CA ILE A 98 2.25 -7.34 4.63
C ILE A 98 2.55 -6.26 3.58
N ALA A 99 2.35 -6.56 2.32
CA ALA A 99 2.47 -5.60 1.23
C ALA A 99 1.10 -5.39 0.57
N LEU A 100 0.82 -4.17 0.14
CA LEU A 100 -0.46 -3.82 -0.46
C LEU A 100 -0.27 -3.52 -1.95
N LEU A 101 -1.13 -4.06 -2.79
CA LEU A 101 -1.15 -3.78 -4.23
C LEU A 101 -2.61 -3.66 -4.68
N ASP A 102 -2.96 -2.52 -5.24
CA ASP A 102 -4.27 -2.33 -5.88
C ASP A 102 -4.30 -3.05 -7.23
N SER A 103 -5.46 -3.59 -7.61
CA SER A 103 -5.62 -4.49 -8.76
C SER A 103 -5.42 -3.84 -10.14
N ASP A 104 -5.25 -2.52 -10.19
CA ASP A 104 -4.95 -1.72 -11.38
C ASP A 104 -3.51 -1.20 -11.43
N ASP A 105 -2.72 -1.39 -10.37
CA ASP A 105 -1.32 -1.01 -10.27
C ASP A 105 -0.39 -2.19 -10.58
N ARG A 106 0.91 -1.92 -10.67
CA ARG A 106 1.92 -2.96 -10.84
C ARG A 106 3.21 -2.63 -10.10
N TRP A 107 3.97 -3.67 -9.76
CA TRP A 107 5.26 -3.54 -9.10
C TRP A 107 6.41 -3.78 -10.07
N ARG A 108 7.56 -3.13 -9.78
CA ARG A 108 8.84 -3.46 -10.40
C ARG A 108 9.47 -4.65 -9.69
N VAL A 109 10.20 -5.46 -10.42
CA VAL A 109 10.62 -6.82 -10.04
C VAL A 109 11.40 -6.93 -8.72
N GLN A 110 12.06 -5.88 -8.26
CA GLN A 110 12.87 -5.90 -7.03
C GLN A 110 12.20 -5.25 -5.82
N LYS A 111 10.89 -4.97 -5.88
CA LYS A 111 10.23 -4.19 -4.82
C LYS A 111 10.29 -4.87 -3.46
N LEU A 112 9.92 -6.14 -3.37
CA LEU A 112 9.90 -6.86 -2.10
C LEU A 112 11.29 -7.01 -1.51
N GLU A 113 12.26 -7.42 -2.31
CA GLU A 113 13.66 -7.57 -1.92
C GLU A 113 14.24 -6.27 -1.34
N LYS A 114 14.08 -5.15 -2.05
CA LYS A 114 14.62 -3.85 -1.63
C LYS A 114 13.92 -3.29 -0.39
N GLN A 115 12.62 -3.53 -0.24
CA GLN A 115 11.93 -3.12 0.97
C GLN A 115 12.33 -3.96 2.18
N LEU A 116 12.53 -5.26 2.05
CA LEU A 116 13.05 -6.09 3.15
C LEU A 116 14.48 -5.68 3.53
N ALA A 117 15.35 -5.39 2.57
CA ALA A 117 16.68 -4.86 2.85
C ALA A 117 16.62 -3.49 3.57
N LEU A 118 15.70 -2.62 3.16
CA LEU A 118 15.45 -1.34 3.84
C LEU A 118 14.93 -1.54 5.27
N ALA A 119 14.05 -2.51 5.51
CA ALA A 119 13.57 -2.87 6.83
C ALA A 119 14.73 -3.28 7.76
N ALA A 120 15.56 -4.19 7.29
CA ALA A 120 16.72 -4.68 8.03
C ALA A 120 17.71 -3.56 8.39
N HIS A 121 17.94 -2.62 7.45
CA HIS A 121 18.87 -1.51 7.66
C HIS A 121 18.30 -0.41 8.57
N SER A 122 17.02 -0.04 8.39
CA SER A 122 16.40 1.09 9.11
C SER A 122 15.75 0.72 10.43
N GLY A 123 15.44 -0.55 10.65
CA GLY A 123 14.59 -1.01 11.77
C GLY A 123 13.13 -0.54 11.68
N SER A 124 12.72 0.11 10.59
CA SER A 124 11.36 0.61 10.41
C SER A 124 10.39 -0.53 10.10
N ARG A 125 9.22 -0.46 10.71
CA ARG A 125 8.12 -1.41 10.49
C ARG A 125 7.06 -0.94 9.49
N LEU A 126 7.17 0.31 8.99
CA LEU A 126 6.35 0.85 7.91
C LEU A 126 7.27 1.38 6.81
N LEU A 127 7.16 0.82 5.62
CA LEU A 127 8.02 1.09 4.48
C LEU A 127 7.19 1.54 3.29
N TYR A 128 7.72 2.42 2.47
CA TYR A 128 7.09 2.88 1.24
C TYR A 128 8.16 3.16 0.16
N THR A 129 7.74 3.29 -1.09
CA THR A 129 8.67 3.50 -2.20
C THR A 129 8.27 4.69 -3.05
N SER A 130 9.20 5.21 -3.84
CA SER A 130 8.88 6.05 -4.98
C SER A 130 8.07 5.25 -6.02
N TYR A 131 7.31 5.98 -6.83
CA TYR A 131 6.45 5.38 -7.84
C TYR A 131 6.41 6.22 -9.12
N ALA A 132 6.09 5.59 -10.22
CA ALA A 132 5.80 6.25 -11.49
C ALA A 132 4.30 6.24 -11.75
N LEU A 133 3.80 7.30 -12.38
CA LEU A 133 2.46 7.32 -12.94
C LEU A 133 2.52 6.82 -14.37
N PHE A 134 1.56 5.97 -14.76
CA PHE A 134 1.42 5.51 -16.13
C PHE A 134 -0.05 5.47 -16.55
N ALA A 135 -0.30 5.49 -17.83
CA ALA A 135 -1.62 5.36 -18.44
C ALA A 135 -1.68 4.10 -19.31
N ASP A 136 -2.84 3.77 -19.87
CA ASP A 136 -3.05 2.62 -20.74
C ASP A 136 -2.16 2.63 -22.01
N THR A 137 -1.58 3.76 -22.36
CA THR A 137 -0.58 3.90 -23.43
C THR A 137 0.80 3.36 -23.06
N GLU A 138 0.95 2.78 -21.84
CA GLU A 138 2.21 2.30 -21.25
C GLU A 138 3.32 3.35 -21.11
N ARG A 139 3.05 4.59 -21.46
CA ARG A 139 4.02 5.67 -21.31
C ARG A 139 4.10 6.11 -19.84
N GLU A 140 5.31 6.07 -19.27
CA GLU A 140 5.57 6.71 -17.98
C GLU A 140 5.31 8.22 -18.10
N MET A 141 4.33 8.72 -17.34
CA MET A 141 3.91 10.12 -17.40
C MET A 141 4.69 10.98 -16.42
N ARG A 142 4.91 10.49 -15.18
CA ARG A 142 5.56 11.24 -14.12
C ARG A 142 6.10 10.34 -13.02
N VAL A 143 7.29 10.65 -12.50
CA VAL A 143 7.89 9.98 -11.34
C VAL A 143 7.65 10.81 -10.08
N TYR A 144 7.17 10.15 -9.03
CA TYR A 144 7.12 10.71 -7.67
C TYR A 144 8.22 10.10 -6.82
N ARG A 145 9.21 10.93 -6.48
CA ARG A 145 10.26 10.54 -5.55
C ARG A 145 9.85 10.89 -4.13
N VAL A 146 9.89 9.89 -3.26
CA VAL A 146 9.52 10.05 -1.86
C VAL A 146 10.75 10.38 -1.00
N PRO A 147 10.55 11.02 0.17
CA PRO A 147 11.62 11.22 1.14
C PRO A 147 12.06 9.90 1.76
N GLN A 148 13.31 9.80 2.20
CA GLN A 148 13.85 8.62 2.89
C GLN A 148 13.16 8.32 4.24
N SER A 149 12.49 9.31 4.82
CA SER A 149 11.76 9.15 6.08
C SER A 149 10.60 10.12 6.16
N VAL A 150 9.50 9.68 6.78
CA VAL A 150 8.35 10.50 7.14
C VAL A 150 7.86 10.14 8.53
N ASP A 151 7.67 11.16 9.37
CA ASP A 151 7.02 11.06 10.66
C ASP A 151 5.55 11.50 10.61
N TYR A 152 4.85 11.40 11.73
CA TYR A 152 3.46 11.81 11.86
C TYR A 152 3.23 13.28 11.46
N ARG A 153 4.11 14.19 11.90
CA ARG A 153 3.94 15.65 11.66
C ARG A 153 4.06 15.99 10.18
N ARG A 154 5.07 15.43 9.53
CA ARG A 154 5.26 15.63 8.09
C ARG A 154 4.11 14.99 7.29
N LEU A 155 3.65 13.79 7.67
CA LEU A 155 2.57 13.11 6.99
C LEU A 155 1.24 13.87 7.08
N LEU A 156 0.97 14.58 8.20
CA LEU A 156 -0.20 15.47 8.29
C LEU A 156 -0.22 16.53 7.18
N GLY A 157 0.93 17.12 6.86
CA GLY A 157 1.05 18.17 5.85
C GLY A 157 1.15 17.64 4.41
N GLU A 158 1.65 16.44 4.22
CA GLU A 158 1.86 15.87 2.87
C GLU A 158 1.74 14.35 2.92
N ASN A 159 0.72 13.78 2.23
CA ASN A 159 0.67 12.32 2.06
C ASN A 159 1.66 11.88 0.97
N VAL A 160 2.78 11.31 1.40
CA VAL A 160 3.83 10.76 0.53
C VAL A 160 3.75 9.24 0.39
N ILE A 161 2.84 8.58 1.12
CA ILE A 161 2.72 7.12 1.17
C ILE A 161 1.53 6.70 0.31
N GLY A 162 1.80 6.16 -0.87
CA GLY A 162 0.78 5.56 -1.73
C GLY A 162 0.50 4.11 -1.33
N CYS A 163 -0.76 3.66 -1.40
CA CYS A 163 -1.19 2.34 -0.93
C CYS A 163 -0.37 1.21 -1.57
N SER A 164 -0.27 1.16 -2.90
CA SER A 164 0.47 0.12 -3.63
C SER A 164 2.01 0.18 -3.45
N THR A 165 2.52 1.20 -2.75
CA THR A 165 3.96 1.32 -2.45
C THR A 165 4.34 0.72 -1.11
N VAL A 166 3.36 0.43 -0.25
CA VAL A 166 3.57 0.08 1.15
C VAL A 166 3.98 -1.36 1.35
N MET A 167 4.87 -1.56 2.33
CA MET A 167 5.07 -2.81 3.04
C MET A 167 5.16 -2.51 4.54
N LEU A 168 4.47 -3.27 5.36
CA LEU A 168 4.39 -3.06 6.80
C LEU A 168 4.55 -4.37 7.57
N HIS A 169 5.16 -4.28 8.76
CA HIS A 169 5.31 -5.43 9.64
C HIS A 169 3.96 -5.75 10.32
N ARG A 170 3.61 -7.02 10.39
CA ARG A 170 2.34 -7.52 10.94
C ARG A 170 2.03 -6.97 12.34
N SER A 171 3.02 -6.78 13.20
CA SER A 171 2.83 -6.26 14.55
C SER A 171 2.15 -4.89 14.62
N LEU A 172 2.20 -4.10 13.55
CA LEU A 172 1.47 -2.83 13.46
C LEU A 172 -0.04 -3.02 13.34
N LEU A 173 -0.47 -4.19 12.88
CA LEU A 173 -1.86 -4.52 12.60
C LEU A 173 -2.57 -5.26 13.75
N GLU A 174 -1.91 -5.53 14.88
CA GLU A 174 -2.55 -6.19 16.02
C GLU A 174 -3.77 -5.42 16.55
N ARG A 175 -3.71 -4.08 16.50
CA ARG A 175 -4.76 -3.18 17.00
C ARG A 175 -5.22 -2.15 15.97
N LEU A 176 -4.64 -2.12 14.80
CA LEU A 176 -4.94 -1.13 13.76
C LEU A 176 -5.53 -1.81 12.53
N ARG A 177 -6.53 -1.16 11.96
CA ARG A 177 -7.25 -1.59 10.75
C ARG A 177 -7.56 -0.39 9.88
N PHE A 178 -7.81 -0.62 8.61
CA PHE A 178 -8.42 0.37 7.76
C PHE A 178 -9.79 0.76 8.31
N ARG A 179 -10.05 2.05 8.38
CA ARG A 179 -11.37 2.57 8.76
C ARG A 179 -12.32 2.48 7.57
N GLU A 180 -13.50 1.92 7.81
CA GLU A 180 -14.54 1.73 6.79
C GLU A 180 -15.39 2.99 6.58
N ASP A 181 -15.33 3.94 7.53
CA ASP A 181 -16.13 5.16 7.58
C ASP A 181 -15.41 6.41 7.02
N VAL A 182 -14.21 6.26 6.46
CA VAL A 182 -13.44 7.36 5.87
C VAL A 182 -13.03 7.08 4.43
N PHE A 183 -13.03 8.11 3.60
CA PHE A 183 -12.74 7.98 2.17
C PHE A 183 -11.24 7.72 1.86
N HIS A 184 -10.32 8.28 2.65
CA HIS A 184 -8.88 8.04 2.56
C HIS A 184 -8.44 7.12 3.70
N GLU A 185 -8.93 5.89 3.65
CA GLU A 185 -8.72 4.85 4.65
C GLU A 185 -7.24 4.52 4.86
N ASP A 186 -6.46 4.55 3.78
CA ASP A 186 -5.02 4.32 3.76
C ASP A 186 -4.27 5.41 4.53
N TYR A 187 -4.53 6.67 4.22
CA TYR A 187 -3.94 7.81 4.91
C TYR A 187 -4.28 7.83 6.41
N ALA A 188 -5.53 7.53 6.76
CA ALA A 188 -5.93 7.43 8.16
C ALA A 188 -5.16 6.32 8.91
N LEU A 189 -4.91 5.18 8.26
CA LEU A 189 -4.13 4.10 8.84
C LEU A 189 -2.67 4.49 9.02
N TRP A 190 -2.05 5.14 8.02
CA TRP A 190 -0.66 5.60 8.16
C TRP A 190 -0.48 6.61 9.27
N LEU A 191 -1.42 7.54 9.43
CA LEU A 191 -1.42 8.47 10.57
C LEU A 191 -1.56 7.75 11.90
N ALA A 192 -2.47 6.78 12.00
CA ALA A 192 -2.66 6.00 13.23
C ALA A 192 -1.40 5.23 13.62
N ILE A 193 -0.68 4.64 12.67
CA ILE A 193 0.60 3.94 12.90
C ILE A 193 1.65 4.93 13.41
N LEU A 194 1.83 6.07 12.74
CA LEU A 194 2.89 7.03 13.06
C LEU A 194 2.59 7.89 14.29
N ARG A 195 1.32 8.01 14.70
CA ARG A 195 0.93 8.71 15.94
C ARG A 195 1.52 8.08 17.20
N GLY A 196 1.75 6.76 17.16
CA GLY A 196 2.44 6.05 18.24
C GLY A 196 3.92 6.38 18.40
N GLY A 197 4.48 7.23 17.55
CA GLY A 197 5.89 7.59 17.50
C GLY A 197 6.66 6.82 16.43
N GLY A 198 7.89 7.27 16.14
CA GLY A 198 8.74 6.71 15.09
C GLY A 198 8.49 7.33 13.72
N SER A 199 9.06 6.70 12.71
CA SER A 199 8.96 7.13 11.31
C SER A 199 8.82 5.93 10.37
N ALA A 200 8.17 6.17 9.23
CA ALA A 200 8.21 5.25 8.11
C ALA A 200 9.49 5.47 7.29
N ALA A 201 10.06 4.41 6.75
CA ALA A 201 11.24 4.50 5.88
C ALA A 201 10.85 4.43 4.40
N GLY A 202 11.39 5.35 3.61
CA GLY A 202 11.13 5.50 2.19
C GLY A 202 12.29 5.02 1.32
N CYS A 203 12.02 4.09 0.40
CA CYS A 203 12.93 3.76 -0.68
C CYS A 203 12.78 4.80 -1.80
N THR A 204 13.86 5.50 -2.11
CA THR A 204 13.86 6.55 -3.15
C THR A 204 13.86 6.00 -4.58
N GLU A 205 14.04 4.70 -4.74
CA GLU A 205 13.91 4.03 -6.03
C GLU A 205 12.44 3.88 -6.42
N VAL A 206 12.16 3.97 -7.72
CA VAL A 206 10.82 3.72 -8.27
C VAL A 206 10.60 2.23 -8.34
N LEU A 207 9.71 1.71 -7.48
CA LEU A 207 9.45 0.28 -7.35
C LEU A 207 7.98 -0.08 -7.52
N ALA A 208 7.11 0.92 -7.75
CA ALA A 208 5.72 0.73 -8.09
C ALA A 208 5.33 1.64 -9.27
N ASP A 209 4.43 1.17 -10.09
CA ASP A 209 3.80 1.94 -11.16
C ASP A 209 2.32 2.08 -10.84
N TRP A 210 1.86 3.31 -10.69
CA TRP A 210 0.49 3.67 -10.35
C TRP A 210 -0.28 4.05 -11.61
N ARG A 211 -1.37 3.34 -11.88
CA ARG A 211 -2.20 3.61 -13.05
C ARG A 211 -3.08 4.84 -12.84
N ILE A 212 -3.10 5.70 -13.83
CA ILE A 212 -4.04 6.81 -13.90
C ILE A 212 -5.21 6.38 -14.78
N SER A 213 -6.40 6.38 -14.20
CA SER A 213 -7.65 6.22 -14.94
C SER A 213 -8.58 7.39 -14.63
N GLU A 214 -9.46 7.73 -15.56
CA GLU A 214 -10.50 8.77 -15.33
C GLU A 214 -11.47 8.38 -14.23
N GLN A 215 -11.55 7.10 -13.88
CA GLN A 215 -12.39 6.56 -12.82
C GLN A 215 -11.69 6.53 -11.45
N SER A 216 -10.45 7.01 -11.35
CA SER A 216 -9.72 7.04 -10.08
C SER A 216 -10.44 7.89 -9.03
N ARG A 217 -10.72 7.29 -7.87
CA ARG A 217 -11.39 7.95 -6.73
C ARG A 217 -10.73 9.26 -6.28
N SER A 218 -9.46 9.45 -6.54
CA SER A 218 -8.69 10.66 -6.19
C SER A 218 -8.85 11.84 -7.16
N PHE A 219 -9.69 11.73 -8.19
CA PHE A 219 -9.85 12.76 -9.21
C PHE A 219 -10.62 14.00 -8.70
N ASP A 220 -11.58 13.81 -7.78
CA ASP A 220 -12.34 14.91 -7.18
C ASP A 220 -11.55 15.61 -6.06
N LYS A 221 -10.89 16.73 -6.43
CA LYS A 221 -10.09 17.54 -5.51
C LYS A 221 -10.90 18.16 -4.37
N ARG A 222 -12.21 18.47 -4.60
CA ARG A 222 -13.07 19.06 -3.55
C ARG A 222 -13.43 17.99 -2.52
N ALA A 223 -13.86 16.83 -2.98
CA ALA A 223 -14.14 15.71 -2.09
C ALA A 223 -12.87 15.30 -1.31
N ALA A 224 -11.71 15.27 -1.96
CA ALA A 224 -10.42 14.99 -1.30
C ALA A 224 -10.10 16.00 -0.19
N ALA A 225 -10.32 17.31 -0.42
CA ALA A 225 -10.09 18.36 0.58
C ALA A 225 -11.05 18.24 1.78
N VAL A 226 -12.34 18.00 1.54
CA VAL A 226 -13.36 17.80 2.60
C VAL A 226 -13.01 16.56 3.43
N ASN A 227 -12.67 15.45 2.79
CA ASN A 227 -12.29 14.22 3.49
C ASN A 227 -10.98 14.40 4.29
N ARG A 228 -10.01 15.13 3.75
CA ARG A 228 -8.78 15.49 4.48
C ARG A 228 -9.11 16.27 5.76
N TRP A 229 -9.98 17.27 5.67
CA TRP A 229 -10.43 18.04 6.83
C TRP A 229 -11.12 17.16 7.88
N ARG A 230 -12.04 16.25 7.44
CA ARG A 230 -12.69 15.28 8.33
C ARG A 230 -11.69 14.39 9.05
N ILE A 231 -10.66 13.88 8.36
CA ILE A 231 -9.61 13.08 9.00
C ILE A 231 -8.95 13.88 10.12
N TYR A 232 -8.59 15.16 9.90
CA TYR A 232 -7.97 15.96 10.95
C TYR A 232 -8.90 16.21 12.14
N ARG A 233 -10.19 16.48 11.89
CA ARG A 233 -11.14 16.83 12.94
C ARG A 233 -11.74 15.63 13.66
N ASP A 234 -12.17 14.63 12.92
CA ASP A 234 -13.01 13.56 13.43
C ASP A 234 -12.17 12.32 13.78
N VAL A 235 -11.12 12.04 13.02
CA VAL A 235 -10.24 10.88 13.24
C VAL A 235 -9.07 11.23 14.15
N GLU A 236 -8.28 12.26 13.76
CA GLU A 236 -7.09 12.69 14.52
C GLU A 236 -7.42 13.59 15.70
N ARG A 237 -8.64 14.14 15.76
CA ARG A 237 -9.13 15.05 16.82
C ARG A 237 -8.20 16.23 17.08
N LEU A 238 -7.56 16.74 16.03
CA LEU A 238 -6.69 17.91 16.14
C LEU A 238 -7.49 19.15 16.55
N SER A 239 -6.87 20.06 17.33
CA SER A 239 -7.47 21.38 17.57
C SER A 239 -7.65 22.16 16.26
N LEU A 240 -8.57 23.12 16.22
CA LEU A 240 -8.82 23.96 15.03
C LEU A 240 -7.54 24.60 14.48
N PRO A 241 -6.66 25.23 15.29
CA PRO A 241 -5.43 25.81 14.77
C PRO A 241 -4.50 24.77 14.14
N ARG A 242 -4.34 23.60 14.76
CA ARG A 242 -3.51 22.51 14.23
C ARG A 242 -4.08 21.95 12.94
N SER A 243 -5.42 21.78 12.86
CA SER A 243 -6.09 21.33 11.63
C SER A 243 -5.90 22.32 10.50
N ALA A 244 -6.03 23.64 10.78
CA ALA A 244 -5.82 24.70 9.80
C ALA A 244 -4.37 24.73 9.28
N CYS A 245 -3.37 24.63 10.17
CA CYS A 245 -1.97 24.55 9.78
C CYS A 245 -1.67 23.32 8.91
N ALA A 246 -2.15 22.14 9.29
CA ALA A 246 -1.96 20.91 8.52
C ALA A 246 -2.65 21.00 7.15
N PHE A 247 -3.86 21.55 7.10
CA PHE A 247 -4.61 21.73 5.85
C PHE A 247 -3.95 22.76 4.92
N PHE A 248 -3.44 23.85 5.45
CA PHE A 248 -2.69 24.83 4.66
C PHE A 248 -1.41 24.21 4.06
N SER A 249 -0.67 23.45 4.85
CA SER A 249 0.50 22.69 4.36
C SER A 249 0.11 21.72 3.24
N TYR A 250 -0.97 20.96 3.42
CA TYR A 250 -1.52 20.06 2.39
C TYR A 250 -1.87 20.81 1.10
N ALA A 251 -2.55 21.95 1.20
CA ALA A 251 -2.92 22.77 0.04
C ALA A 251 -1.70 23.30 -0.71
N LEU A 252 -0.68 23.79 0.01
CA LEU A 252 0.58 24.27 -0.59
C LEU A 252 1.33 23.15 -1.33
N HIS A 253 1.44 21.95 -0.73
CA HIS A 253 2.07 20.81 -1.37
C HIS A 253 1.25 20.34 -2.59
N GLY A 254 -0.08 20.38 -2.51
CA GLY A 254 -0.97 20.09 -3.64
C GLY A 254 -0.73 21.01 -4.83
N VAL A 255 -0.61 22.31 -4.62
CA VAL A 255 -0.29 23.30 -5.66
C VAL A 255 1.09 23.04 -6.26
N ARG A 256 2.13 22.83 -5.44
CA ARG A 256 3.50 22.53 -5.91
C ARG A 256 3.57 21.21 -6.69
N LYS A 257 2.78 20.21 -6.28
CA LYS A 257 2.72 18.90 -6.93
C LYS A 257 2.07 18.99 -8.32
N HIS A 258 1.13 19.92 -8.53
CA HIS A 258 0.37 20.09 -9.77
C HIS A 258 0.81 21.28 -10.62
N GLY A 259 1.49 22.29 -10.03
CA GLY A 259 1.95 23.50 -10.71
C GLY A 259 3.28 23.36 -11.45
N ARG A 260 3.82 22.15 -11.60
CA ARG A 260 4.97 21.82 -12.44
C ARG A 260 4.53 20.97 -13.66
N ILE A 261 3.41 21.34 -14.23
CA ILE A 261 2.96 20.87 -15.56
C ILE A 261 3.48 21.83 -16.60
#